data_113275fc8c18423a3e3c70a20a10e64d
#
_entry.id   113275fc8c18423a3e3c70a20a10e64d
#
_cell.length_a   1.000
_cell.length_b   1.000
_cell.length_c   1.000
_cell.angle_alpha   90.00
_cell.angle_beta   90.00
_cell.angle_gamma   90.00
#
_symmetry.space_group_name_H-M   'P 1'
#
loop_
_entity.id
_entity.type
_entity.pdbx_description
1 polymer ?
#
loop_
_entity_poly.entity_id
_entity_poly.type
_entity_poly.pdbx_seq_one_letter_code
_entity_poly.pdbx_strand_id
1 'polypeptide(L)'
;MNMEKCMIRLLNWHKKGSYTVEASLLMVIIITLLTAVIYLGFFLHDRAYLQNAAYETALVACLNLKEDNLPAKVEDKKKEFLNGRLLGSKNVEGSAAISNHKITVHLQGEFPVPGLVMWYFCRNKLPIQAKISLSIEDPKSTVNKIHGIESLKKQVYKRGKE
;
A
#
# COMPACT_ATOMS: atom_id res chain seq x y z
N MET A 1 47.49 -48.73 20.90
CA MET A 1 46.58 -47.53 20.97
C MET A 1 46.43 -47.05 19.55
N ASN A 2 45.23 -47.25 18.96
CA ASN A 2 45.03 -47.23 17.53
C ASN A 2 45.16 -45.83 16.91
N MET A 3 46.21 -45.58 16.14
CA MET A 3 46.44 -44.34 15.39
C MET A 3 45.31 -44.10 14.37
N GLU A 4 44.69 -45.14 13.84
CA GLU A 4 43.52 -45.02 12.93
C GLU A 4 42.33 -44.32 13.58
N LYS A 5 42.00 -44.64 14.83
CA LYS A 5 40.87 -43.96 15.56
C LYS A 5 41.17 -42.51 15.84
N CYS A 6 42.40 -42.09 16.01
CA CYS A 6 42.76 -40.70 16.20
C CYS A 6 42.64 -39.91 14.91
N MET A 7 43.08 -40.50 13.81
CA MET A 7 43.02 -39.90 12.48
C MET A 7 41.55 -39.72 11.98
N ILE A 8 40.67 -40.69 12.25
CA ILE A 8 39.23 -40.61 11.94
C ILE A 8 38.54 -39.50 12.79
N ARG A 9 38.93 -39.30 14.05
CA ARG A 9 38.42 -38.22 14.88
C ARG A 9 38.85 -36.84 14.39
N LEU A 10 40.07 -36.68 13.95
CA LEU A 10 40.61 -35.44 13.39
C LEU A 10 39.93 -35.10 12.06
N LEU A 11 39.70 -36.07 11.17
CA LEU A 11 38.96 -35.91 9.93
C LEU A 11 37.46 -35.51 10.16
N ASN A 12 36.82 -36.10 11.16
CA ASN A 12 35.45 -35.75 11.53
C ASN A 12 35.35 -34.36 12.18
N TRP A 13 36.36 -33.89 12.86
CA TRP A 13 36.42 -32.54 13.44
C TRP A 13 36.55 -31.46 12.35
N HIS A 14 37.34 -31.77 11.30
CA HIS A 14 37.50 -30.89 10.15
C HIS A 14 36.18 -30.71 9.37
N LYS A 15 35.40 -31.77 9.22
CA LYS A 15 34.08 -31.72 8.59
C LYS A 15 33.07 -30.90 9.43
N LYS A 16 33.09 -30.99 10.77
CA LYS A 16 32.22 -30.21 11.65
C LYS A 16 32.53 -28.71 11.62
N GLY A 17 33.81 -28.33 11.47
CA GLY A 17 34.21 -26.92 11.34
C GLY A 17 33.76 -26.29 10.04
N SER A 18 33.78 -27.04 8.92
CA SER A 18 33.26 -26.57 7.64
C SER A 18 31.76 -26.29 7.67
N TYR A 19 30.96 -27.15 8.31
CA TYR A 19 29.52 -26.98 8.45
C TYR A 19 29.12 -25.73 9.25
N THR A 20 29.85 -25.40 10.31
CA THR A 20 29.55 -24.20 11.12
C THR A 20 29.84 -22.91 10.37
N VAL A 21 30.90 -22.87 9.59
CA VAL A 21 31.24 -21.71 8.73
C VAL A 21 30.19 -21.54 7.62
N GLU A 22 29.82 -22.64 6.97
CA GLU A 22 28.80 -22.63 5.93
C GLU A 22 27.43 -22.20 6.44
N ALA A 23 27.02 -22.73 7.60
CA ALA A 23 25.79 -22.32 8.27
C ALA A 23 25.79 -20.83 8.69
N SER A 24 26.92 -20.29 9.15
CA SER A 24 27.03 -18.88 9.55
C SER A 24 26.89 -17.93 8.35
N LEU A 25 27.44 -18.29 7.19
CA LEU A 25 27.29 -17.51 5.96
C LEU A 25 25.85 -17.54 5.45
N LEU A 26 25.20 -18.70 5.49
CA LEU A 26 23.79 -18.84 5.10
C LEU A 26 22.87 -18.03 6.03
N MET A 27 23.15 -17.99 7.34
CA MET A 27 22.35 -17.23 8.30
C MET A 27 22.33 -15.73 8.00
N VAL A 28 23.45 -15.15 7.59
CA VAL A 28 23.49 -13.72 7.21
C VAL A 28 22.55 -13.44 6.02
N ILE A 29 22.54 -14.32 5.03
CA ILE A 29 21.67 -14.19 3.85
C ILE A 29 20.20 -14.33 4.27
N ILE A 30 19.88 -15.34 5.09
CA ILE A 30 18.51 -15.58 5.56
C ILE A 30 17.99 -14.40 6.38
N ILE A 31 18.77 -13.87 7.31
CA ILE A 31 18.36 -12.73 8.14
C ILE A 31 18.13 -11.48 7.29
N THR A 32 19.02 -11.24 6.31
CA THR A 32 18.86 -10.10 5.40
C THR A 32 17.58 -10.24 4.57
N LEU A 33 17.30 -11.43 4.07
CA LEU A 33 16.09 -11.71 3.27
C LEU A 33 14.82 -11.57 4.12
N LEU A 34 14.81 -12.11 5.34
CA LEU A 34 13.69 -11.95 6.28
C LEU A 34 13.43 -10.48 6.60
N THR A 35 14.48 -9.72 6.86
CA THR A 35 14.39 -8.28 7.11
C THR A 35 13.78 -7.56 5.90
N ALA A 36 14.21 -7.88 4.69
CA ALA A 36 13.67 -7.29 3.48
C ALA A 36 12.17 -7.60 3.29
N VAL A 37 11.73 -8.83 3.58
CA VAL A 37 10.32 -9.23 3.50
C VAL A 37 9.46 -8.46 4.51
N ILE A 38 9.94 -8.31 5.75
CA ILE A 38 9.23 -7.54 6.80
C ILE A 38 9.07 -6.08 6.37
N TYR A 39 10.13 -5.46 5.86
CA TYR A 39 10.08 -4.08 5.37
C TYR A 39 9.15 -3.90 4.18
N LEU A 40 9.14 -4.87 3.27
CA LEU A 40 8.19 -4.88 2.16
C LEU A 40 6.75 -4.95 2.68
N GLY A 41 6.48 -5.74 3.73
CA GLY A 41 5.18 -5.79 4.38
C GLY A 41 4.75 -4.42 4.92
N PHE A 42 5.62 -3.71 5.63
CA PHE A 42 5.34 -2.36 6.12
C PHE A 42 5.09 -1.37 4.99
N PHE A 43 5.88 -1.41 3.94
CA PHE A 43 5.69 -0.57 2.76
C PHE A 43 4.33 -0.81 2.08
N LEU A 44 3.95 -2.06 1.88
CA LEU A 44 2.66 -2.42 1.29
C LEU A 44 1.49 -2.02 2.19
N HIS A 45 1.63 -2.20 3.51
CA HIS A 45 0.64 -1.75 4.48
C HIS A 45 0.42 -0.24 4.40
N ASP A 46 1.49 0.54 4.46
CA ASP A 46 1.40 2.00 4.42
C ASP A 46 0.83 2.49 3.09
N ARG A 47 1.19 1.85 1.98
CA ARG A 47 0.64 2.14 0.65
C ARG A 47 -0.87 1.87 0.59
N ALA A 48 -1.30 0.72 1.08
CA ALA A 48 -2.73 0.37 1.12
C ALA A 48 -3.50 1.34 2.02
N TYR A 49 -2.92 1.68 3.16
CA TYR A 49 -3.52 2.64 4.09
C TYR A 49 -3.66 4.03 3.48
N LEU A 50 -2.63 4.52 2.77
CA LEU A 50 -2.69 5.80 2.07
C LEU A 50 -3.79 5.82 1.00
N GLN A 51 -3.96 4.72 0.26
CA GLN A 51 -5.02 4.59 -0.75
C GLN A 51 -6.41 4.66 -0.10
N ASN A 52 -6.61 3.96 1.01
CA ASN A 52 -7.87 3.99 1.75
C ASN A 52 -8.15 5.39 2.32
N ALA A 53 -7.15 6.05 2.92
CA ALA A 53 -7.28 7.41 3.42
C ALA A 53 -7.63 8.41 2.31
N ALA A 54 -7.02 8.27 1.13
CA ALA A 54 -7.35 9.10 -0.04
C ALA A 54 -8.79 8.87 -0.51
N TYR A 55 -9.25 7.62 -0.52
CA TYR A 55 -10.61 7.27 -0.90
C TYR A 55 -11.64 7.81 0.09
N GLU A 56 -11.44 7.60 1.38
CA GLU A 56 -12.33 8.11 2.44
C GLU A 56 -12.39 9.64 2.44
N THR A 57 -11.24 10.30 2.28
CA THR A 57 -11.18 11.76 2.16
C THR A 57 -11.96 12.26 0.94
N ALA A 58 -11.81 11.59 -0.20
CA ALA A 58 -12.55 11.94 -1.42
C ALA A 58 -14.06 11.71 -1.24
N LEU A 59 -14.46 10.67 -0.53
CA LEU A 59 -15.85 10.33 -0.25
C LEU A 59 -16.50 11.37 0.69
N VAL A 60 -15.80 11.76 1.76
CA VAL A 60 -16.24 12.84 2.66
C VAL A 60 -16.39 14.16 1.89
N ALA A 61 -15.46 14.46 0.99
CA ALA A 61 -15.55 15.65 0.14
C ALA A 61 -16.76 15.59 -0.80
N CYS A 62 -17.08 14.42 -1.38
CA CYS A 62 -18.28 14.24 -2.20
C CYS A 62 -19.58 14.44 -1.42
N LEU A 63 -19.65 13.97 -0.17
CA LEU A 63 -20.83 14.06 0.67
C LEU A 63 -21.10 15.50 1.15
N ASN A 64 -20.06 16.29 1.37
CA ASN A 64 -20.13 17.63 1.95
C ASN A 64 -19.98 18.77 0.93
N LEU A 65 -20.21 18.51 -0.35
CA LEU A 65 -20.06 19.49 -1.44
C LEU A 65 -20.83 20.79 -1.28
N LYS A 66 -21.88 20.79 -0.48
CA LYS A 66 -22.75 21.96 -0.26
C LYS A 66 -22.32 22.84 0.92
N GLU A 67 -21.28 22.46 1.65
CA GLU A 67 -20.83 23.22 2.81
C GLU A 67 -19.70 24.18 2.43
N ASP A 68 -19.79 25.43 2.89
CA ASP A 68 -18.82 26.49 2.60
C ASP A 68 -17.41 26.23 3.17
N ASN A 69 -17.27 25.30 4.14
CA ASN A 69 -16.02 24.96 4.80
C ASN A 69 -15.39 23.63 4.34
N LEU A 70 -15.65 23.23 3.10
CA LEU A 70 -15.17 21.97 2.54
C LEU A 70 -13.63 21.76 2.65
N PRO A 71 -12.76 22.73 2.30
CA PRO A 71 -11.31 22.52 2.36
C PRO A 71 -10.82 22.27 3.80
N ALA A 72 -11.36 22.94 4.80
CA ALA A 72 -10.99 22.73 6.20
C ALA A 72 -11.39 21.35 6.71
N LYS A 73 -12.61 20.90 6.42
CA LYS A 73 -13.08 19.55 6.80
C LYS A 73 -12.28 18.43 6.14
N VAL A 74 -11.90 18.59 4.87
CA VAL A 74 -11.06 17.64 4.16
C VAL A 74 -9.67 17.57 4.81
N GLU A 75 -9.14 18.72 5.23
CA GLU A 75 -7.82 18.78 5.87
C GLU A 75 -7.83 18.16 7.27
N ASP A 76 -8.88 18.39 8.06
CA ASP A 76 -9.06 17.80 9.38
C ASP A 76 -9.24 16.28 9.29
N LYS A 77 -10.05 15.80 8.36
CA LYS A 77 -10.21 14.36 8.11
C LYS A 77 -8.91 13.73 7.62
N LYS A 78 -8.19 14.39 6.72
CA LYS A 78 -6.85 13.94 6.30
C LYS A 78 -5.91 13.77 7.50
N LYS A 79 -5.86 14.74 8.41
CA LYS A 79 -5.05 14.65 9.62
C LYS A 79 -5.51 13.52 10.55
N GLU A 80 -6.82 13.36 10.74
CA GLU A 80 -7.39 12.27 11.55
C GLU A 80 -6.99 10.89 11.01
N PHE A 81 -7.09 10.68 9.70
CA PHE A 81 -6.73 9.41 9.07
C PHE A 81 -5.22 9.14 9.06
N LEU A 82 -4.39 10.17 8.96
CA LEU A 82 -2.94 10.02 8.92
C LEU A 82 -2.31 9.90 10.31
N ASN A 83 -3.00 10.31 11.38
CA ASN A 83 -2.45 10.31 12.73
C ASN A 83 -2.28 8.88 13.29
N GLY A 84 -1.02 8.48 13.46
CA GLY A 84 -0.62 7.31 14.25
C GLY A 84 -0.90 5.94 13.66
N ARG A 85 -1.34 5.86 12.40
CA ARG A 85 -1.67 4.58 11.73
C ARG A 85 -0.65 4.16 10.67
N LEU A 86 0.28 5.04 10.31
CA LEU A 86 1.38 4.71 9.41
C LEU A 86 2.52 4.06 10.20
N LEU A 87 3.01 2.93 9.73
CA LEU A 87 4.03 2.15 10.42
C LEU A 87 5.45 2.67 10.17
N GLY A 88 5.71 3.21 9.01
CA GLY A 88 7.05 3.67 8.64
C GLY A 88 7.06 4.99 7.87
N SER A 89 6.00 5.35 7.17
CA SER A 89 5.95 6.53 6.32
C SER A 89 5.97 7.83 7.12
N LYS A 90 6.75 8.79 6.63
CA LYS A 90 6.90 10.13 7.20
C LYS A 90 6.58 11.19 6.16
N ASN A 91 6.35 12.43 6.63
CA ASN A 91 6.13 13.60 5.77
C ASN A 91 5.01 13.38 4.75
N VAL A 92 3.85 12.88 5.24
CA VAL A 92 2.71 12.69 4.35
C VAL A 92 2.03 14.02 4.10
N GLU A 93 2.11 14.45 2.86
CA GLU A 93 1.44 15.63 2.33
C GLU A 93 0.26 15.20 1.46
N GLY A 94 -0.76 16.03 1.39
CA GLY A 94 -1.91 15.74 0.56
C GLY A 94 -2.57 17.00 0.06
N SER A 95 -3.01 16.95 -1.19
CA SER A 95 -3.81 17.99 -1.84
C SER A 95 -5.14 17.40 -2.30
N ALA A 96 -6.22 18.17 -2.13
CA ALA A 96 -7.51 17.85 -2.68
C ALA A 96 -7.90 18.96 -3.66
N ALA A 97 -8.24 18.59 -4.90
CA ALA A 97 -8.68 19.49 -5.95
C ALA A 97 -10.08 19.11 -6.39
N ILE A 98 -10.95 20.10 -6.50
CA ILE A 98 -12.30 19.95 -7.02
C ILE A 98 -12.34 20.63 -8.38
N SER A 99 -12.60 19.89 -9.44
CA SER A 99 -12.70 20.41 -10.80
C SER A 99 -13.74 19.62 -11.60
N ASN A 100 -14.60 20.35 -12.33
CA ASN A 100 -15.57 19.79 -13.30
C ASN A 100 -16.30 18.53 -12.82
N HIS A 101 -16.98 18.59 -11.68
CA HIS A 101 -17.72 17.46 -11.09
C HIS A 101 -16.82 16.25 -10.74
N LYS A 102 -15.54 16.48 -10.53
CA LYS A 102 -14.59 15.46 -10.03
C LYS A 102 -13.84 15.99 -8.83
N ILE A 103 -13.74 15.16 -7.81
CA ILE A 103 -12.85 15.39 -6.67
C ILE A 103 -11.64 14.51 -6.86
N THR A 104 -10.47 15.14 -6.89
CA THR A 104 -9.20 14.42 -6.96
C THR A 104 -8.44 14.67 -5.68
N VAL A 105 -8.16 13.60 -4.95
CA VAL A 105 -7.30 13.61 -3.77
C VAL A 105 -5.99 12.95 -4.12
N HIS A 106 -4.90 13.66 -3.85
CA HIS A 106 -3.55 13.20 -4.04
C HIS A 106 -2.83 13.22 -2.70
N LEU A 107 -2.38 12.06 -2.23
CA LEU A 107 -1.56 11.91 -1.04
C LEU A 107 -0.19 11.41 -1.45
N GLN A 108 0.85 11.98 -0.88
CA GLN A 108 2.23 11.57 -1.10
C GLN A 108 2.98 11.53 0.23
N GLY A 109 3.87 10.57 0.37
CA GLY A 109 4.70 10.41 1.55
C GLY A 109 6.03 9.76 1.22
N GLU A 110 6.91 9.72 2.19
CA GLU A 110 8.24 9.11 2.07
C GLU A 110 8.34 7.94 3.04
N PHE A 111 8.71 6.78 2.52
CA PHE A 111 9.01 5.60 3.32
C PHE A 111 10.53 5.47 3.46
N PRO A 112 11.10 5.54 4.68
CA PRO A 112 12.52 5.40 4.90
C PRO A 112 12.96 3.94 4.65
N VAL A 113 14.05 3.78 3.91
CA VAL A 113 14.66 2.47 3.68
C VAL A 113 15.75 2.25 4.72
N PRO A 114 15.78 1.12 5.44
CA PRO A 114 16.82 0.82 6.43
C PRO A 114 18.18 0.66 5.75
N GLY A 115 19.24 1.07 6.44
CA GLY A 115 20.61 1.12 5.92
C GLY A 115 21.13 -0.18 5.32
N LEU A 116 20.74 -1.33 5.86
CA LEU A 116 21.13 -2.66 5.35
C LEU A 116 20.54 -2.94 3.95
N VAL A 117 19.33 -2.44 3.68
CA VAL A 117 18.62 -2.65 2.40
C VAL A 117 18.90 -1.51 1.42
N MET A 118 19.30 -0.35 1.92
CA MET A 118 19.62 0.84 1.15
C MET A 118 20.70 0.60 0.09
N TRP A 119 21.67 -0.28 0.38
CA TRP A 119 22.73 -0.65 -0.54
C TRP A 119 22.21 -1.29 -1.83
N TYR A 120 21.10 -2.07 -1.74
CA TYR A 120 20.46 -2.71 -2.89
C TYR A 120 19.61 -1.73 -3.72
N PHE A 121 18.97 -0.75 -3.08
CA PHE A 121 18.02 0.15 -3.75
C PHE A 121 18.64 1.48 -4.20
N CYS A 122 19.88 1.77 -3.81
CA CYS A 122 20.57 3.05 -4.12
C CYS A 122 19.78 4.30 -3.73
N ARG A 123 18.79 4.19 -2.84
CA ARG A 123 17.91 5.26 -2.39
C ARG A 123 17.59 5.13 -0.92
N ASN A 124 17.68 6.25 -0.20
CA ASN A 124 17.39 6.33 1.24
C ASN A 124 15.90 6.39 1.55
N LYS A 125 15.07 6.71 0.55
CA LYS A 125 13.64 6.93 0.71
C LYS A 125 12.90 6.43 -0.53
N LEU A 126 11.79 5.75 -0.31
CA LEU A 126 10.86 5.32 -1.37
C LEU A 126 9.65 6.25 -1.36
N PRO A 127 9.30 6.88 -2.48
CA PRO A 127 8.09 7.68 -2.57
C PRO A 127 6.86 6.77 -2.56
N ILE A 128 5.90 7.08 -1.70
CA ILE A 128 4.59 6.47 -1.69
C ILE A 128 3.59 7.51 -2.19
N GLN A 129 2.76 7.14 -3.13
CA GLN A 129 1.76 8.02 -3.70
C GLN A 129 0.43 7.31 -3.82
N ALA A 130 -0.65 8.02 -3.47
CA ALA A 130 -2.02 7.60 -3.67
C ALA A 130 -2.78 8.73 -4.36
N LYS A 131 -3.39 8.43 -5.50
CA LYS A 131 -4.22 9.37 -6.24
C LYS A 131 -5.58 8.73 -6.51
N ILE A 132 -6.63 9.34 -6.00
CA ILE A 132 -8.00 8.90 -6.19
C ILE A 132 -8.79 10.04 -6.81
N SER A 133 -9.59 9.74 -7.82
CA SER A 133 -10.53 10.68 -8.41
C SER A 133 -11.93 10.08 -8.37
N LEU A 134 -12.85 10.77 -7.71
CA LEU A 134 -14.27 10.43 -7.68
C LEU A 134 -15.06 11.41 -8.54
N SER A 135 -15.95 10.88 -9.35
CA SER A 135 -16.90 11.69 -10.12
C SER A 135 -18.10 12.02 -9.23
N ILE A 136 -18.45 13.28 -9.17
CA ILE A 136 -19.66 13.75 -8.53
C ILE A 136 -20.79 13.54 -9.56
N GLU A 137 -21.40 12.37 -9.55
CA GLU A 137 -22.61 12.17 -10.35
C GLU A 137 -23.80 12.78 -9.62
N ASP A 138 -24.54 13.63 -10.34
CA ASP A 138 -25.79 14.16 -9.86
C ASP A 138 -26.76 12.99 -9.63
N PRO A 139 -27.33 12.79 -8.41
CA PRO A 139 -28.20 11.65 -8.12
C PRO A 139 -29.39 11.57 -9.10
N LYS A 140 -29.83 12.71 -9.64
CA LYS A 140 -30.86 12.76 -10.67
C LYS A 140 -30.42 12.11 -11.98
N SER A 141 -29.17 12.29 -12.39
CA SER A 141 -28.65 11.69 -13.64
C SER A 141 -28.51 10.18 -13.50
N THR A 142 -28.13 9.70 -12.33
CA THR A 142 -28.00 8.26 -12.04
C THR A 142 -29.39 7.58 -12.02
N VAL A 143 -30.36 8.20 -11.37
CA VAL A 143 -31.75 7.72 -11.36
C VAL A 143 -32.33 7.68 -12.78
N ASN A 144 -32.11 8.73 -13.59
CA ASN A 144 -32.56 8.76 -14.97
C ASN A 144 -31.90 7.67 -15.84
N LYS A 145 -30.62 7.39 -15.64
CA LYS A 145 -29.94 6.28 -16.32
C LYS A 145 -30.54 4.93 -15.94
N ILE A 146 -30.84 4.71 -14.66
CA ILE A 146 -31.47 3.47 -14.17
C ILE A 146 -32.87 3.30 -14.79
N HIS A 147 -33.71 4.33 -14.78
CA HIS A 147 -35.02 4.30 -15.43
C HIS A 147 -34.94 4.08 -16.95
N GLY A 148 -33.90 4.66 -17.58
CA GLY A 148 -33.61 4.40 -19.01
C GLY A 148 -33.33 2.92 -19.29
N ILE A 149 -32.49 2.30 -18.43
CA ILE A 149 -32.16 0.87 -18.56
C ILE A 149 -33.39 -0.02 -18.31
N GLU A 150 -34.22 0.29 -17.32
CA GLU A 150 -35.47 -0.45 -17.06
C GLU A 150 -36.46 -0.36 -18.21
N SER A 151 -36.59 0.81 -18.83
CA SER A 151 -37.47 0.99 -19.99
C SER A 151 -37.01 0.18 -21.21
N LEU A 152 -35.71 0.16 -21.47
CA LEU A 152 -35.11 -0.67 -22.51
C LEU A 152 -35.32 -2.16 -22.25
N LYS A 153 -35.15 -2.61 -20.99
CA LYS A 153 -35.38 -4.01 -20.60
C LYS A 153 -36.83 -4.43 -20.82
N LYS A 154 -37.79 -3.54 -20.55
CA LYS A 154 -39.22 -3.78 -20.82
C LYS A 154 -39.51 -3.86 -22.32
N GLN A 155 -38.86 -3.03 -23.16
CA GLN A 155 -39.03 -3.08 -24.62
C GLN A 155 -38.45 -4.36 -25.23
N VAL A 156 -37.28 -4.79 -24.79
CA VAL A 156 -36.64 -6.05 -25.24
C VAL A 156 -37.51 -7.26 -24.88
N TYR A 157 -38.06 -7.26 -23.65
CA TYR A 157 -38.92 -8.35 -23.19
C TYR A 157 -40.25 -8.44 -24.00
N LYS A 158 -40.80 -7.30 -24.42
CA LYS A 158 -41.99 -7.28 -25.28
C LYS A 158 -41.72 -7.82 -26.68
N ARG A 159 -40.57 -7.46 -27.31
CA ARG A 159 -40.22 -7.96 -28.65
C ARG A 159 -39.85 -9.44 -28.69
N GLY A 160 -39.48 -10.05 -27.60
CA GLY A 160 -39.16 -11.49 -27.53
C GLY A 160 -40.39 -12.37 -27.32
N LYS A 161 -41.62 -11.80 -27.28
CA LYS A 161 -42.87 -12.52 -27.09
C LYS A 161 -43.79 -12.49 -28.35
N GLU A 162 -43.38 -11.76 -29.37
CA GLU A 162 -43.95 -11.82 -30.71
C GLU A 162 -43.13 -12.77 -31.61
#